data_c03479b2a2afe1382a82b3ff4331f643
#
_entry.id   c03479b2a2afe1382a82b3ff4331f643
#
_cell.length_a   1.000
_cell.length_b   1.000
_cell.length_c   1.000
_cell.angle_alpha   90.00
_cell.angle_beta   90.00
_cell.angle_gamma   90.00
#
_symmetry.space_group_name_H-M   'P 1'
#
loop_
_entity.id
_entity.type
_entity.pdbx_description
1 polymer ?
#
loop_
_entity_poly.entity_id
_entity_poly.type
_entity_poly.pdbx_seq_one_letter_code
_entity_poly.pdbx_strand_id
1 'polypeptide(L)'
;MKRHRQKPNEEYNFWQPATDMMSGLVFVLVLIIALLGLYLLSDYTGYEEASSVSSEGPSSSGTGWNNNDPGGWYYDGGTGDGDGDGNGQFDQQIIQTGGGGGYGEDGIKTAVFVEVVDDETERRIPEAGVTFELYRTDTTHLQNGSLQTLNTYYPEKINYRDYETTEEGVFYLPEKIWQGSYYFHELTEPEGYDAAGDTYYDVNRMYDWPDPYVVQIRLSPCKNIIRIQMNDAETQLPVGGGTFRVIAAEDIVTKDGTVRYTQGQYADTIVCDENGYGESKELYLGNYTVQQQTAPNYYTTMQEDLNVKVEKKNGEDPELHEIDAEKTKIALSVTDELNSTGLEGVTFAVSNERTGITQTVTTDAAGNVLLTDLDKSTTYHIHEQQTLENYRLDNTDYTMTVAADGRIDGLSTAALSITNRMLRVSIHAVDMVLRSDTADEQLSLYNAQDQLIQTWTTNGSGEMFTDLTEGSYYVVRGEPNAENAKKYNFTVQDTARQQNWNVPVFTLRSAIALAVLAVIAAGVIWLLVFLWGVLARRKARKAAEAQKEEKNEEDSNKKES
;
A
#
# COMPACT_ATOMS: atom_id res chain seq x y z
N MET A 1 -7.90 43.94 94.97
CA MET A 1 -7.85 44.12 93.51
C MET A 1 -7.08 43.00 92.91
N LYS A 2 -7.71 41.97 92.28
CA LYS A 2 -7.19 41.05 91.28
C LYS A 2 -8.40 40.54 90.48
N ARG A 3 -8.50 40.97 89.23
CA ARG A 3 -9.53 40.55 88.28
C ARG A 3 -9.22 39.13 87.84
N HIS A 4 -10.10 38.19 88.05
CA HIS A 4 -10.11 36.87 87.42
C HIS A 4 -10.68 37.00 85.99
N ARG A 5 -9.89 36.72 84.98
CA ARG A 5 -10.28 36.53 83.57
C ARG A 5 -10.89 35.13 83.47
N GLN A 6 -12.16 35.05 83.12
CA GLN A 6 -12.80 33.83 82.65
C GLN A 6 -12.29 33.46 81.30
N LYS A 7 -11.86 32.20 81.12
CA LYS A 7 -11.59 31.60 79.83
C LYS A 7 -12.91 31.30 79.11
N PRO A 8 -12.96 31.50 77.74
CA PRO A 8 -14.16 31.10 76.99
C PRO A 8 -14.22 29.57 76.87
N ASN A 9 -15.43 29.01 77.04
CA ASN A 9 -15.75 27.61 76.75
C ASN A 9 -15.42 27.28 75.26
N GLU A 10 -14.51 26.36 75.01
CA GLU A 10 -14.37 25.73 73.73
C GLU A 10 -15.57 24.79 73.53
N GLU A 11 -16.49 25.18 72.65
CA GLU A 11 -17.51 24.27 72.12
C GLU A 11 -16.80 23.23 71.29
N TYR A 12 -16.72 21.99 71.73
CA TYR A 12 -16.27 20.84 70.98
C TYR A 12 -17.21 20.59 69.81
N ASN A 13 -16.80 21.00 68.63
CA ASN A 13 -17.56 20.82 67.41
C ASN A 13 -17.42 19.35 66.93
N PHE A 14 -18.45 18.54 67.24
CA PHE A 14 -18.53 17.10 66.99
C PHE A 14 -18.35 16.74 65.47
N TRP A 15 -18.57 17.73 64.60
CA TRP A 15 -18.52 17.54 63.15
C TRP A 15 -17.12 17.70 62.52
N GLN A 16 -16.14 18.28 63.21
CA GLN A 16 -14.79 18.50 62.70
C GLN A 16 -14.02 17.20 62.35
N PRO A 17 -14.06 16.11 63.13
CA PRO A 17 -13.40 14.87 62.76
C PRO A 17 -14.05 14.15 61.60
N ALA A 18 -15.36 14.33 61.35
CA ALA A 18 -16.07 13.69 60.27
C ALA A 18 -15.78 14.38 58.90
N THR A 19 -15.65 15.71 58.90
CA THR A 19 -15.26 16.48 57.70
C THR A 19 -13.82 16.27 57.32
N ASP A 20 -12.92 16.12 58.29
CA ASP A 20 -11.51 15.83 58.02
C ASP A 20 -11.32 14.42 57.49
N MET A 21 -12.09 13.43 57.95
CA MET A 21 -12.07 12.07 57.43
C MET A 21 -12.65 11.99 55.99
N MET A 22 -13.72 12.73 55.70
CA MET A 22 -14.28 12.79 54.35
C MET A 22 -13.39 13.55 53.37
N SER A 23 -12.73 14.64 53.78
CA SER A 23 -11.78 15.36 52.93
C SER A 23 -10.53 14.53 52.64
N GLY A 24 -10.05 13.74 53.60
CA GLY A 24 -8.96 12.78 53.41
C GLY A 24 -9.33 11.70 52.40
N LEU A 25 -10.55 11.17 52.47
CA LEU A 25 -11.03 10.11 51.57
C LEU A 25 -11.21 10.63 50.12
N VAL A 26 -11.73 11.87 49.96
CA VAL A 26 -11.81 12.54 48.64
C VAL A 26 -10.43 12.82 48.10
N PHE A 27 -9.46 13.25 48.90
CA PHE A 27 -8.08 13.48 48.48
C PHE A 27 -7.41 12.20 47.98
N VAL A 28 -7.57 11.08 48.69
CA VAL A 28 -7.04 9.77 48.24
C VAL A 28 -7.69 9.32 46.95
N LEU A 29 -9.01 9.54 46.76
CA LEU A 29 -9.70 9.19 45.52
C LEU A 29 -9.20 10.01 44.32
N VAL A 30 -8.98 11.32 44.52
CA VAL A 30 -8.42 12.21 43.49
C VAL A 30 -6.99 11.80 43.14
N LEU A 31 -6.20 11.37 44.13
CA LEU A 31 -4.83 10.93 43.92
C LEU A 31 -4.76 9.60 43.14
N ILE A 32 -5.69 8.66 43.39
CA ILE A 32 -5.84 7.42 42.63
C ILE A 32 -6.24 7.71 41.17
N ILE A 33 -7.17 8.63 40.96
CA ILE A 33 -7.60 9.03 39.61
C ILE A 33 -6.44 9.70 38.84
N ALA A 34 -5.66 10.54 39.52
CA ALA A 34 -4.48 11.18 38.91
C ALA A 34 -3.37 10.16 38.56
N LEU A 35 -3.12 9.17 39.41
CA LEU A 35 -2.17 8.09 39.16
C LEU A 35 -2.63 7.18 38.01
N LEU A 36 -3.94 6.85 37.94
CA LEU A 36 -4.52 6.10 36.82
C LEU A 36 -4.42 6.89 35.51
N GLY A 37 -4.62 8.21 35.55
CA GLY A 37 -4.45 9.10 34.41
C GLY A 37 -3.00 9.13 33.92
N LEU A 38 -2.02 9.21 34.83
CA LEU A 38 -0.59 9.15 34.49
C LEU A 38 -0.18 7.79 33.94
N TYR A 39 -0.71 6.70 34.48
CA TYR A 39 -0.46 5.35 33.98
C TYR A 39 -0.98 5.17 32.54
N LEU A 40 -2.19 5.65 32.24
CA LEU A 40 -2.75 5.62 30.88
C LEU A 40 -2.01 6.54 29.89
N LEU A 41 -1.43 7.66 30.37
CA LEU A 41 -0.60 8.53 29.53
C LEU A 41 0.78 7.92 29.23
N SER A 42 1.34 7.14 30.16
CA SER A 42 2.65 6.50 29.97
C SER A 42 2.62 5.40 28.91
N ASP A 43 1.48 4.73 28.75
CA ASP A 43 1.28 3.74 27.67
C ASP A 43 1.10 4.39 26.28
N TYR A 44 0.80 5.70 26.21
CA TYR A 44 0.58 6.41 24.95
C TYR A 44 1.83 7.11 24.39
N THR A 45 2.93 7.23 25.17
CA THR A 45 4.16 7.92 24.74
C THR A 45 5.30 6.96 24.35
N GLY A 46 5.02 5.67 24.21
CA GLY A 46 6.00 4.62 23.91
C GLY A 46 6.26 4.30 22.42
N TYR A 47 5.69 5.05 21.47
CA TYR A 47 5.87 4.78 20.04
C TYR A 47 6.18 6.05 19.24
N GLU A 48 7.34 6.65 19.49
CA GLU A 48 8.02 7.52 18.52
C GLU A 48 9.43 7.80 19.00
N GLU A 49 10.39 6.94 18.61
CA GLU A 49 11.80 7.31 18.36
C GLU A 49 12.59 6.06 17.97
N ALA A 50 12.61 5.75 16.67
CA ALA A 50 13.74 5.01 16.08
C ALA A 50 13.66 5.08 14.56
N SER A 51 14.16 6.16 13.97
CA SER A 51 14.81 6.11 12.65
C SER A 51 15.42 7.45 12.26
N SER A 52 16.62 7.72 12.76
CA SER A 52 17.56 8.62 12.09
C SER A 52 18.95 8.03 12.27
N VAL A 53 19.31 7.11 11.40
CA VAL A 53 20.70 6.73 11.20
C VAL A 53 21.17 7.41 9.94
N SER A 54 21.94 8.46 10.14
CA SER A 54 22.79 9.09 9.14
C SER A 54 23.87 8.09 8.73
N SER A 55 23.88 7.68 7.47
CA SER A 55 25.00 6.98 6.88
C SER A 55 26.01 7.99 6.36
N GLU A 56 27.03 8.26 7.15
CA GLU A 56 28.30 8.79 6.66
C GLU A 56 29.03 7.65 5.95
N GLY A 57 29.26 7.82 4.64
CA GLY A 57 30.13 6.95 3.87
C GLY A 57 31.60 7.23 4.16
N PRO A 58 32.44 6.20 4.24
CA PRO A 58 33.87 6.42 4.40
C PRO A 58 34.51 6.76 3.06
N SER A 59 35.22 7.87 3.05
CA SER A 59 36.23 8.22 2.08
C SER A 59 37.35 7.17 2.16
N SER A 60 37.63 6.48 1.06
CA SER A 60 38.88 5.73 0.93
C SER A 60 39.78 6.41 -0.08
N SER A 61 40.83 6.94 0.46
CA SER A 61 42.05 7.35 -0.20
C SER A 61 42.73 6.21 -0.89
N GLY A 62 43.24 6.51 -2.06
CA GLY A 62 44.17 5.89 -2.96
C GLY A 62 45.11 4.80 -2.49
N THR A 63 45.51 4.14 -3.50
CA THR A 63 46.89 3.67 -3.83
C THR A 63 46.72 2.93 -5.14
N GLY A 64 47.19 3.37 -6.23
CA GLY A 64 48.55 3.27 -6.72
C GLY A 64 48.90 1.84 -7.14
N TRP A 65 48.70 1.50 -8.42
CA TRP A 65 49.46 0.41 -9.03
C TRP A 65 50.21 0.92 -10.25
N ASN A 66 51.47 0.73 -10.10
CA ASN A 66 52.52 1.04 -11.02
C ASN A 66 52.62 0.02 -12.20
N ASN A 67 52.90 0.55 -13.36
CA ASN A 67 53.90 0.09 -14.32
C ASN A 67 53.76 -1.24 -15.04
N ASN A 68 53.67 -1.21 -16.31
CA ASN A 68 54.91 -1.32 -17.13
C ASN A 68 54.60 -0.97 -18.59
N ASP A 69 55.10 0.18 -18.94
CA ASP A 69 55.36 0.56 -20.30
C ASP A 69 56.57 -0.20 -20.81
N PRO A 70 56.61 -0.58 -22.11
CA PRO A 70 57.67 -0.01 -22.91
C PRO A 70 57.20 0.30 -24.34
N GLY A 71 57.42 1.50 -24.76
CA GLY A 71 57.42 1.84 -26.17
C GLY A 71 56.95 3.25 -26.49
N GLY A 72 57.61 4.22 -25.93
CA GLY A 72 57.38 5.61 -26.30
C GLY A 72 57.82 5.92 -27.72
N TRP A 73 56.95 6.58 -28.43
CA TRP A 73 57.33 7.39 -29.57
C TRP A 73 56.91 8.83 -29.25
N TYR A 74 57.91 9.64 -28.96
CA TYR A 74 57.76 11.08 -28.84
C TYR A 74 57.54 11.66 -30.22
N TYR A 75 56.48 12.43 -30.41
CA TYR A 75 56.37 13.40 -31.46
C TYR A 75 56.43 14.82 -30.87
N ASP A 76 57.40 15.52 -31.33
CA ASP A 76 57.71 16.89 -31.01
C ASP A 76 56.59 17.80 -31.55
N GLY A 77 55.89 18.47 -30.64
CA GLY A 77 54.81 19.38 -30.99
C GLY A 77 55.37 20.72 -31.44
N GLY A 78 55.20 21.01 -32.70
CA GLY A 78 55.34 22.39 -33.17
C GLY A 78 54.15 23.23 -32.71
N THR A 79 54.43 24.17 -31.80
CA THR A 79 53.52 25.22 -31.41
C THR A 79 53.27 26.17 -32.56
N GLY A 80 52.05 26.24 -33.02
CA GLY A 80 51.55 27.30 -33.89
C GLY A 80 50.33 27.94 -33.22
N ASP A 81 50.56 29.07 -32.56
CA ASP A 81 49.51 29.97 -32.10
C ASP A 81 48.77 30.51 -33.33
N GLY A 82 47.49 30.31 -33.40
CA GLY A 82 46.63 30.87 -34.41
C GLY A 82 45.20 31.02 -33.86
N ASP A 83 44.91 32.18 -33.27
CA ASP A 83 43.56 32.64 -33.01
C ASP A 83 42.80 32.69 -34.34
N GLY A 84 41.75 31.91 -34.47
CA GLY A 84 40.88 31.87 -35.65
C GLY A 84 39.42 31.79 -35.25
N ASP A 85 38.76 32.93 -35.33
CA ASP A 85 37.32 33.11 -35.20
C ASP A 85 36.55 32.14 -36.10
N GLY A 86 35.63 31.40 -35.51
CA GLY A 86 34.75 30.49 -36.18
C GLY A 86 33.82 31.14 -37.18
N ASN A 87 34.20 31.12 -38.42
CA ASN A 87 33.32 31.39 -39.54
C ASN A 87 33.69 30.40 -40.64
N GLY A 88 32.79 29.40 -40.87
CA GLY A 88 33.01 28.30 -41.83
C GLY A 88 33.24 28.78 -43.26
N GLN A 89 34.41 29.27 -43.55
CA GLN A 89 34.94 29.36 -44.87
C GLN A 89 36.08 28.36 -44.96
N PHE A 90 35.86 27.32 -45.76
CA PHE A 90 36.89 26.35 -46.15
C PHE A 90 38.07 27.15 -46.68
N ASP A 91 39.17 27.11 -45.94
CA ASP A 91 40.38 27.80 -46.36
C ASP A 91 41.01 27.09 -47.55
N GLN A 92 40.76 27.61 -48.73
CA GLN A 92 41.29 27.08 -50.02
C GLN A 92 42.81 27.10 -50.11
N GLN A 93 43.54 27.50 -49.07
CA GLN A 93 44.98 27.71 -49.11
C GLN A 93 45.84 26.47 -48.86
N ILE A 94 45.29 25.37 -48.36
CA ILE A 94 46.10 24.17 -48.03
C ILE A 94 46.34 23.27 -49.25
N ILE A 95 45.70 23.53 -50.40
CA ILE A 95 45.76 22.64 -51.56
C ILE A 95 46.87 23.02 -52.58
N GLN A 96 47.69 23.99 -52.28
CA GLN A 96 48.65 24.50 -53.30
C GLN A 96 50.14 24.19 -53.07
N THR A 97 50.52 23.30 -52.20
CA THR A 97 51.96 22.98 -52.08
C THR A 97 52.23 21.50 -52.22
N GLY A 98 52.04 20.98 -53.39
CA GLY A 98 52.47 19.62 -53.77
C GLY A 98 53.03 19.63 -55.20
N GLY A 99 54.07 20.40 -55.40
CA GLY A 99 54.86 20.28 -56.61
C GLY A 99 55.90 19.23 -56.41
N GLY A 100 55.72 18.03 -56.89
CA GLY A 100 56.72 16.98 -56.87
C GLY A 100 56.71 16.21 -58.16
N GLY A 101 57.79 16.13 -58.77
CA GLY A 101 58.04 15.60 -60.09
C GLY A 101 57.84 14.10 -60.27
N GLY A 102 57.27 13.78 -61.37
CA GLY A 102 57.52 12.80 -62.33
C GLY A 102 57.66 11.34 -62.00
N TYR A 103 56.60 10.62 -62.08
CA TYR A 103 56.53 9.29 -62.74
C TYR A 103 55.15 9.22 -63.41
N GLY A 104 55.20 9.00 -64.75
CA GLY A 104 54.18 8.61 -65.69
C GLY A 104 52.75 9.01 -65.35
N GLU A 105 52.43 10.21 -65.64
CA GLU A 105 51.29 10.90 -65.01
C GLU A 105 50.14 11.06 -65.98
N ASP A 106 49.48 9.99 -66.28
CA ASP A 106 48.16 10.08 -66.88
C ASP A 106 47.06 9.49 -65.98
N GLY A 107 47.38 9.44 -64.70
CA GLY A 107 46.42 8.92 -63.71
C GLY A 107 45.40 9.95 -63.20
N ILE A 108 44.17 9.53 -63.09
CA ILE A 108 43.07 10.35 -62.47
C ILE A 108 43.30 10.47 -60.97
N LYS A 109 43.40 11.69 -60.49
CA LYS A 109 43.35 11.99 -59.02
C LYS A 109 42.06 12.75 -58.68
N THR A 110 41.43 12.38 -57.58
CA THR A 110 40.14 12.88 -57.18
C THR A 110 40.20 13.43 -55.78
N ALA A 111 39.61 14.60 -55.58
CA ALA A 111 39.28 15.13 -54.27
C ALA A 111 38.03 14.41 -53.72
N VAL A 112 38.10 13.95 -52.48
CA VAL A 112 37.03 13.20 -51.85
C VAL A 112 36.52 13.95 -50.61
N PHE A 113 35.22 14.10 -50.53
CA PHE A 113 34.48 14.62 -49.40
C PHE A 113 33.57 13.50 -48.88
N VAL A 114 33.52 13.34 -47.54
CA VAL A 114 32.77 12.26 -46.91
C VAL A 114 31.73 12.85 -45.99
N GLU A 115 30.52 12.32 -46.11
CA GLU A 115 29.39 12.64 -45.24
C GLU A 115 28.98 11.38 -44.51
N VAL A 116 28.82 11.47 -43.17
CA VAL A 116 28.21 10.41 -42.36
C VAL A 116 26.72 10.72 -42.23
N VAL A 117 25.89 9.82 -42.73
CA VAL A 117 24.45 10.06 -42.82
C VAL A 117 23.65 8.91 -42.20
N ASP A 118 22.50 9.26 -41.63
CA ASP A 118 21.50 8.30 -41.20
C ASP A 118 20.89 7.60 -42.42
N ASP A 119 20.83 6.29 -42.41
CA ASP A 119 20.42 5.48 -43.57
C ASP A 119 18.92 5.54 -43.86
N GLU A 120 18.10 5.93 -42.85
CA GLU A 120 16.64 6.05 -43.00
C GLU A 120 16.20 7.44 -43.47
N THR A 121 16.98 8.49 -43.11
CA THR A 121 16.61 9.89 -43.39
C THR A 121 17.51 10.58 -44.41
N GLU A 122 18.68 10.01 -44.70
CA GLU A 122 19.76 10.58 -45.53
C GLU A 122 20.28 11.94 -44.97
N ARG A 123 19.98 12.24 -43.72
CA ARG A 123 20.47 13.45 -43.03
C ARG A 123 21.83 13.18 -42.42
N ARG A 124 22.68 14.21 -42.40
CA ARG A 124 23.98 14.13 -41.75
C ARG A 124 23.81 13.88 -40.23
N ILE A 125 24.71 13.08 -39.70
CA ILE A 125 24.85 12.82 -38.28
C ILE A 125 25.90 13.79 -37.72
N PRO A 126 25.52 14.90 -37.07
CA PRO A 126 26.43 15.93 -36.61
C PRO A 126 27.16 15.49 -35.34
N GLU A 127 28.26 14.76 -35.51
CA GLU A 127 29.12 14.30 -34.42
C GLU A 127 30.57 14.38 -34.81
N ALA A 128 31.39 15.05 -33.99
CA ALA A 128 32.84 15.12 -34.15
C ALA A 128 33.53 13.88 -33.58
N GLY A 129 34.67 13.52 -34.14
CA GLY A 129 35.53 12.47 -33.59
C GLY A 129 35.12 11.05 -33.96
N VAL A 130 34.16 10.85 -34.85
CA VAL A 130 33.91 9.53 -35.46
C VAL A 130 35.06 9.23 -36.44
N THR A 131 35.75 8.12 -36.23
CA THR A 131 37.00 7.82 -36.90
C THR A 131 36.87 6.73 -37.93
N PHE A 132 37.54 6.93 -39.06
CA PHE A 132 37.54 6.03 -40.21
C PHE A 132 38.93 5.83 -40.73
N GLU A 133 39.25 4.58 -41.19
CA GLU A 133 40.48 4.25 -41.90
C GLU A 133 40.17 3.97 -43.36
N LEU A 134 40.96 4.53 -44.27
CA LEU A 134 40.81 4.33 -45.72
C LEU A 134 41.66 3.16 -46.20
N TYR A 135 41.03 2.24 -46.90
CA TYR A 135 41.68 1.10 -47.55
C TYR A 135 41.50 1.16 -49.06
N ARG A 136 42.47 0.57 -49.80
CA ARG A 136 42.39 0.36 -51.22
C ARG A 136 42.22 -1.12 -51.52
N THR A 137 41.28 -1.45 -52.44
CA THR A 137 40.95 -2.85 -52.79
C THR A 137 41.51 -3.33 -54.15
N ASP A 138 41.86 -2.39 -55.07
CA ASP A 138 42.40 -2.74 -56.33
C ASP A 138 43.83 -3.24 -56.16
N THR A 139 44.13 -4.37 -56.78
CA THR A 139 45.31 -5.16 -56.48
C THR A 139 46.44 -5.00 -57.54
N THR A 140 46.41 -3.98 -58.35
CA THR A 140 47.40 -3.86 -59.42
C THR A 140 48.82 -3.70 -58.91
N HIS A 141 49.05 -3.26 -57.69
CA HIS A 141 50.41 -3.12 -57.14
C HIS A 141 50.55 -3.45 -55.66
N LEU A 142 49.46 -3.51 -54.91
CA LEU A 142 49.44 -3.86 -53.46
C LEU A 142 48.23 -4.68 -53.13
N GLN A 143 48.46 -5.75 -52.46
CA GLN A 143 47.33 -6.49 -51.86
C GLN A 143 46.69 -5.64 -50.85
N ASN A 144 45.35 -5.64 -50.79
CA ASN A 144 44.51 -4.90 -49.87
C ASN A 144 45.24 -4.39 -48.63
N GLY A 145 45.38 -3.10 -48.52
CA GLY A 145 46.08 -2.50 -47.41
C GLY A 145 45.62 -1.04 -47.15
N SER A 146 45.82 -0.56 -45.97
CA SER A 146 45.56 0.84 -45.63
C SER A 146 46.44 1.79 -46.43
N LEU A 147 46.08 3.06 -46.54
CA LEU A 147 46.92 4.09 -47.15
C LEU A 147 48.27 4.21 -46.45
N GLN A 148 48.37 3.85 -45.19
CA GLN A 148 49.61 3.75 -44.45
C GLN A 148 50.59 2.75 -45.11
N THR A 149 50.11 1.56 -45.48
CA THR A 149 50.89 0.55 -46.19
C THR A 149 51.26 1.02 -47.59
N LEU A 150 50.32 1.67 -48.31
CA LEU A 150 50.57 2.26 -49.59
C LEU A 150 51.72 3.27 -49.55
N ASN A 151 51.75 4.17 -48.61
CA ASN A 151 52.77 5.18 -48.41
C ASN A 151 54.18 4.59 -48.16
N THR A 152 54.25 3.36 -47.73
CA THR A 152 55.56 2.65 -47.59
C THR A 152 56.21 2.34 -48.93
N TYR A 153 55.44 2.08 -49.97
CA TYR A 153 55.91 1.69 -51.26
C TYR A 153 55.97 2.83 -52.28
N TYR A 154 55.29 3.93 -52.08
CA TYR A 154 55.22 5.07 -52.98
C TYR A 154 55.96 6.27 -52.42
N PRO A 155 56.78 6.95 -53.22
CA PRO A 155 57.55 8.12 -52.78
C PRO A 155 56.68 9.33 -52.51
N GLU A 156 55.53 9.46 -53.16
CA GLU A 156 54.55 10.48 -52.92
C GLU A 156 53.59 9.99 -51.78
N LYS A 157 53.84 10.49 -50.64
CA LYS A 157 53.06 10.07 -49.49
C LYS A 157 51.75 10.85 -49.41
N ILE A 158 50.66 10.12 -49.42
CA ILE A 158 49.40 10.66 -49.00
C ILE A 158 49.46 10.81 -47.49
N ASN A 159 49.00 11.94 -46.97
CA ASN A 159 48.91 12.12 -45.53
C ASN A 159 47.88 11.13 -44.94
N TYR A 160 48.38 10.03 -44.39
CA TYR A 160 47.55 9.02 -43.76
C TYR A 160 47.52 9.23 -42.26
N ARG A 161 46.34 9.23 -41.76
CA ARG A 161 45.96 9.21 -40.36
C ARG A 161 44.54 8.71 -40.32
N ASP A 162 44.05 8.44 -39.12
CA ASP A 162 42.64 8.21 -38.96
C ASP A 162 41.91 9.49 -39.33
N TYR A 163 40.91 9.36 -40.19
CA TYR A 163 40.07 10.48 -40.59
C TYR A 163 38.95 10.64 -39.58
N GLU A 164 38.78 11.83 -39.08
CA GLU A 164 37.80 12.13 -38.05
C GLU A 164 36.74 13.08 -38.61
N THR A 165 35.48 12.86 -38.19
CA THR A 165 34.39 13.79 -38.51
C THR A 165 34.51 15.09 -37.75
N THR A 166 34.06 16.18 -38.38
CA THR A 166 33.80 17.46 -37.73
C THR A 166 32.47 17.42 -36.97
N GLU A 167 32.17 18.50 -36.24
CA GLU A 167 30.86 18.68 -35.58
C GLU A 167 29.66 18.60 -36.56
N GLU A 168 29.88 18.77 -37.84
CA GLU A 168 28.87 18.66 -38.91
C GLU A 168 28.70 17.23 -39.43
N GLY A 169 29.45 16.25 -38.90
CA GLY A 169 29.43 14.86 -39.36
C GLY A 169 30.06 14.63 -40.74
N VAL A 170 31.09 15.41 -41.06
CA VAL A 170 31.76 15.34 -42.35
C VAL A 170 33.28 15.36 -42.20
N PHE A 171 33.98 14.83 -43.17
CA PHE A 171 35.40 15.02 -43.30
C PHE A 171 35.83 15.02 -44.78
N TYR A 172 37.04 15.43 -45.06
CA TYR A 172 37.60 15.40 -46.40
C TYR A 172 38.99 14.81 -46.35
N LEU A 173 39.41 14.20 -47.49
CA LEU A 173 40.77 13.74 -47.63
C LEU A 173 41.66 14.96 -47.92
N PRO A 174 42.75 15.18 -47.16
CA PRO A 174 43.63 16.36 -47.33
C PRO A 174 44.34 16.35 -48.67
N GLU A 175 44.50 15.17 -49.28
CA GLU A 175 45.13 15.01 -50.59
C GLU A 175 44.22 14.24 -51.54
N LYS A 176 44.35 14.54 -52.85
CA LYS A 176 43.62 13.81 -53.87
C LYS A 176 44.15 12.37 -54.01
N ILE A 177 43.24 11.42 -54.05
CA ILE A 177 43.57 9.99 -54.24
C ILE A 177 43.49 9.58 -55.69
N TRP A 178 44.30 8.56 -56.06
CA TRP A 178 44.35 8.03 -57.37
C TRP A 178 43.11 7.25 -57.80
N GLN A 179 42.91 7.07 -59.09
CA GLN A 179 41.95 6.14 -59.65
C GLN A 179 42.12 4.75 -59.02
N GLY A 180 41.00 4.12 -58.60
CA GLY A 180 41.00 2.82 -57.96
C GLY A 180 39.75 2.56 -57.19
N SER A 181 39.66 1.37 -56.57
CA SER A 181 38.59 0.97 -55.71
C SER A 181 39.02 1.07 -54.23
N TYR A 182 38.22 1.68 -53.40
CA TYR A 182 38.51 1.99 -52.01
C TYR A 182 37.33 1.62 -51.12
N TYR A 183 37.61 1.53 -49.82
CA TYR A 183 36.56 1.51 -48.81
C TYR A 183 37.01 2.24 -47.57
N PHE A 184 36.03 2.81 -46.86
CA PHE A 184 36.21 3.29 -45.53
C PHE A 184 35.81 2.21 -44.52
N HIS A 185 36.68 1.96 -43.57
CA HIS A 185 36.43 1.11 -42.40
C HIS A 185 36.22 1.99 -41.19
N GLU A 186 35.09 1.80 -40.49
CA GLU A 186 34.77 2.57 -39.29
C GLU A 186 35.55 2.03 -38.10
N LEU A 187 36.20 2.92 -37.35
CA LEU A 187 36.92 2.59 -36.12
C LEU A 187 36.11 2.95 -34.87
N THR A 188 35.35 4.01 -34.92
CA THR A 188 34.44 4.43 -33.84
C THR A 188 33.10 4.85 -34.43
N GLU A 189 32.01 4.47 -33.75
CA GLU A 189 30.65 4.76 -34.16
C GLU A 189 30.10 6.02 -33.47
N PRO A 190 29.20 6.79 -34.09
CA PRO A 190 28.48 7.87 -33.44
C PRO A 190 27.57 7.35 -32.35
N GLU A 191 27.33 8.18 -31.34
CA GLU A 191 26.38 7.86 -30.26
C GLU A 191 24.97 7.60 -30.82
N GLY A 192 24.40 6.45 -30.46
CA GLY A 192 23.05 6.08 -30.87
C GLY A 192 22.93 5.47 -32.28
N TYR A 193 24.05 5.14 -32.91
CA TYR A 193 24.08 4.43 -34.19
C TYR A 193 24.84 3.10 -34.09
N ASP A 194 24.49 2.18 -34.94
CA ASP A 194 25.24 0.94 -35.12
C ASP A 194 26.41 1.16 -36.06
N ALA A 195 27.50 0.43 -35.83
CA ALA A 195 28.68 0.51 -36.67
C ALA A 195 28.35 0.20 -38.14
N ALA A 196 28.85 1.02 -39.07
CA ALA A 196 28.75 0.73 -40.47
C ALA A 196 29.63 -0.49 -40.82
N GLY A 197 29.21 -1.25 -41.80
CA GLY A 197 30.13 -2.10 -42.50
C GLY A 197 31.10 -1.26 -43.38
N ASP A 198 32.05 -1.93 -44.01
CA ASP A 198 32.94 -1.26 -44.94
C ASP A 198 32.16 -0.55 -46.05
N THR A 199 32.40 0.75 -46.24
CA THR A 199 31.78 1.54 -47.30
C THR A 199 32.65 1.61 -48.51
N TYR A 200 32.30 0.89 -49.59
CA TYR A 200 33.06 0.77 -50.84
C TYR A 200 32.69 1.86 -51.84
N TYR A 201 33.70 2.38 -52.54
CA TYR A 201 33.51 3.34 -53.62
C TYR A 201 34.63 3.28 -54.66
N ASP A 202 34.34 3.69 -55.92
CA ASP A 202 35.25 3.68 -57.00
C ASP A 202 35.62 5.09 -57.49
N VAL A 203 36.91 5.39 -57.52
CA VAL A 203 37.46 6.60 -58.14
C VAL A 203 37.74 6.32 -59.59
N ASN A 204 36.91 6.78 -60.51
CA ASN A 204 37.01 6.54 -61.96
C ASN A 204 36.95 7.83 -62.80
N ARG A 205 36.74 8.99 -62.11
CA ARG A 205 36.70 10.33 -62.73
C ARG A 205 37.49 11.30 -61.89
N MET A 206 37.90 12.39 -62.49
CA MET A 206 38.53 13.48 -61.81
C MET A 206 37.47 14.41 -61.27
N TYR A 207 37.51 14.60 -59.95
CA TYR A 207 36.74 15.61 -59.23
C TYR A 207 37.76 16.52 -58.53
N ASP A 208 37.38 17.77 -58.39
CA ASP A 208 38.21 18.76 -57.70
C ASP A 208 37.36 19.76 -56.91
N TRP A 209 38.00 20.46 -56.03
CA TRP A 209 37.31 21.53 -55.31
C TRP A 209 36.94 22.67 -56.29
N PRO A 210 35.72 23.25 -56.20
CA PRO A 210 34.74 23.12 -55.12
C PRO A 210 33.76 21.94 -55.27
N ASP A 211 33.86 21.07 -56.29
CA ASP A 211 32.98 19.96 -56.59
C ASP A 211 33.72 18.61 -56.39
N PRO A 212 33.97 18.19 -55.12
CA PRO A 212 34.63 16.93 -54.83
C PRO A 212 33.73 15.72 -55.11
N TYR A 213 34.34 14.52 -55.18
CA TYR A 213 33.58 13.28 -55.14
C TYR A 213 33.02 13.07 -53.73
N VAL A 214 31.68 12.98 -53.60
CA VAL A 214 31.01 12.82 -52.33
C VAL A 214 30.79 11.33 -52.07
N VAL A 215 31.29 10.85 -50.95
CA VAL A 215 31.02 9.51 -50.41
C VAL A 215 30.11 9.65 -49.20
N GLN A 216 28.99 8.93 -49.20
CA GLN A 216 28.12 8.86 -48.06
C GLN A 216 28.36 7.55 -47.32
N ILE A 217 28.76 7.63 -46.05
CA ILE A 217 28.79 6.52 -45.12
C ILE A 217 27.44 6.51 -44.39
N ARG A 218 26.70 5.42 -44.59
CA ARG A 218 25.33 5.26 -44.10
C ARG A 218 25.32 4.44 -42.82
N LEU A 219 24.79 4.99 -41.75
CA LEU A 219 24.69 4.38 -40.43
C LEU A 219 23.23 4.18 -40.04
N SER A 220 22.94 3.02 -39.50
CA SER A 220 21.59 2.73 -38.99
C SER A 220 21.44 3.22 -37.54
N PRO A 221 20.38 3.93 -37.22
CA PRO A 221 20.10 4.30 -35.82
C PRO A 221 19.88 3.05 -34.99
N CYS A 222 20.50 3.01 -33.80
CA CYS A 222 20.35 1.89 -32.88
C CYS A 222 18.90 1.71 -32.46
N LYS A 223 18.46 0.45 -32.43
CA LYS A 223 17.15 0.04 -31.94
C LYS A 223 17.25 -1.15 -31.01
N ASN A 224 16.30 -1.28 -30.11
CA ASN A 224 16.17 -2.43 -29.25
C ASN A 224 14.69 -2.70 -28.93
N ILE A 225 14.42 -3.83 -28.30
CA ILE A 225 13.06 -4.26 -27.96
C ILE A 225 12.80 -4.13 -26.45
N ILE A 226 11.53 -4.03 -26.08
CA ILE A 226 11.06 -4.15 -24.70
C ILE A 226 10.52 -5.58 -24.52
N ARG A 227 10.97 -6.27 -23.47
CA ARG A 227 10.53 -7.62 -23.12
C ARG A 227 9.72 -7.58 -21.85
N ILE A 228 8.58 -8.28 -21.84
CA ILE A 228 7.69 -8.39 -20.70
C ILE A 228 7.46 -9.87 -20.37
N GLN A 229 7.50 -10.21 -19.07
CA GLN A 229 7.05 -11.48 -18.53
C GLN A 229 5.96 -11.19 -17.51
N MET A 230 4.75 -11.66 -17.76
CA MET A 230 3.64 -11.52 -16.84
C MET A 230 3.45 -12.82 -16.04
N ASN A 231 3.46 -12.71 -14.71
CA ASN A 231 3.30 -13.83 -13.78
C ASN A 231 2.14 -13.55 -12.82
N ASP A 232 1.51 -14.60 -12.30
CA ASP A 232 0.54 -14.51 -11.21
C ASP A 232 1.25 -14.06 -9.93
N ALA A 233 0.77 -13.00 -9.29
CA ALA A 233 1.41 -12.39 -8.12
C ALA A 233 1.58 -13.35 -6.92
N GLU A 234 0.75 -14.39 -6.80
CA GLU A 234 0.79 -15.32 -5.68
C GLU A 234 1.57 -16.59 -5.99
N THR A 235 1.38 -17.14 -7.19
CA THR A 235 1.94 -18.44 -7.57
C THR A 235 3.23 -18.31 -8.36
N GLN A 236 3.53 -17.13 -8.89
CA GLN A 236 4.63 -16.85 -9.81
C GLN A 236 4.59 -17.71 -11.08
N LEU A 237 3.42 -18.26 -11.41
CA LEU A 237 3.22 -18.97 -12.66
C LEU A 237 2.91 -17.99 -13.80
N PRO A 238 3.36 -18.29 -15.03
CA PRO A 238 3.10 -17.45 -16.19
C PRO A 238 1.59 -17.24 -16.44
N VAL A 239 1.23 -16.00 -16.84
CA VAL A 239 -0.15 -15.59 -17.14
C VAL A 239 -0.23 -14.98 -18.53
N GLY A 240 -0.80 -15.70 -19.49
CA GLY A 240 -0.90 -15.26 -20.89
C GLY A 240 -2.10 -14.35 -21.18
N GLY A 241 -2.04 -13.64 -22.31
CA GLY A 241 -3.16 -12.86 -22.85
C GLY A 241 -3.25 -11.39 -22.39
N GLY A 242 -2.25 -10.88 -21.68
CA GLY A 242 -2.13 -9.45 -21.40
C GLY A 242 -1.73 -8.65 -22.64
N THR A 243 -2.27 -7.43 -22.81
CA THR A 243 -1.86 -6.50 -23.86
C THR A 243 -1.37 -5.19 -23.27
N PHE A 244 -0.27 -4.68 -23.82
CA PHE A 244 0.39 -3.46 -23.34
C PHE A 244 0.61 -2.49 -24.49
N ARG A 245 0.27 -1.25 -24.27
CA ARG A 245 0.53 -0.14 -25.20
C ARG A 245 1.84 0.53 -24.81
N VAL A 246 2.74 0.68 -25.77
CA VAL A 246 4.01 1.39 -25.62
C VAL A 246 3.85 2.78 -26.20
N ILE A 247 4.17 3.81 -25.41
CA ILE A 247 4.16 5.21 -25.82
C ILE A 247 5.51 5.86 -25.49
N ALA A 248 5.93 6.83 -26.29
CA ALA A 248 7.14 7.60 -26.01
C ALA A 248 6.91 8.48 -24.76
N ALA A 249 7.77 8.36 -23.76
CA ALA A 249 7.69 9.17 -22.54
C ALA A 249 8.24 10.59 -22.72
N GLU A 250 9.04 10.79 -23.77
CA GLU A 250 9.66 12.06 -24.18
C GLU A 250 9.73 12.14 -25.71
N ASP A 251 10.15 13.27 -26.25
CA ASP A 251 10.49 13.36 -27.66
C ASP A 251 11.77 12.54 -27.92
N ILE A 252 11.65 11.49 -28.75
CA ILE A 252 12.76 10.63 -29.12
C ILE A 252 13.37 11.16 -30.40
N VAL A 253 14.56 11.72 -30.27
CA VAL A 253 15.25 12.43 -31.35
C VAL A 253 16.59 11.74 -31.60
N THR A 254 16.84 11.31 -32.84
CA THR A 254 18.15 10.77 -33.27
C THR A 254 19.12 11.92 -33.51
N LYS A 255 20.44 11.61 -33.50
CA LYS A 255 21.51 12.60 -33.59
C LYS A 255 21.49 13.46 -34.87
N ASP A 256 20.92 12.94 -35.95
CA ASP A 256 20.67 13.66 -37.20
C ASP A 256 19.58 14.76 -37.06
N GLY A 257 19.00 14.95 -35.87
CA GLY A 257 17.95 15.91 -35.53
C GLY A 257 16.55 15.48 -35.95
N THR A 258 16.37 14.20 -36.32
CA THR A 258 15.04 13.67 -36.68
C THR A 258 14.27 13.26 -35.45
N VAL A 259 13.06 13.80 -35.29
CA VAL A 259 12.11 13.36 -34.26
C VAL A 259 11.47 12.05 -34.72
N ARG A 260 11.81 10.95 -34.08
CA ARG A 260 11.28 9.60 -34.38
C ARG A 260 9.93 9.37 -33.74
N TYR A 261 9.76 9.82 -32.50
CA TYR A 261 8.49 9.88 -31.77
C TYR A 261 8.41 11.18 -30.99
N THR A 262 7.23 11.77 -30.94
CA THR A 262 6.93 12.87 -30.01
C THR A 262 6.44 12.32 -28.68
N GLN A 263 6.61 13.07 -27.60
CA GLN A 263 6.08 12.70 -26.29
C GLN A 263 4.60 12.32 -26.33
N GLY A 264 4.23 11.19 -25.75
CA GLY A 264 2.86 10.64 -25.75
C GLY A 264 2.45 9.93 -27.04
N GLN A 265 3.31 9.89 -28.06
CA GLN A 265 3.03 9.19 -29.30
C GLN A 265 3.06 7.67 -29.11
N TYR A 266 2.09 6.98 -29.72
CA TYR A 266 2.05 5.53 -29.80
C TYR A 266 3.26 5.00 -30.56
N ALA A 267 3.96 4.05 -29.96
CA ALA A 267 5.11 3.39 -30.54
C ALA A 267 4.79 1.96 -30.97
N ASP A 268 4.20 1.15 -30.06
CA ASP A 268 3.88 -0.25 -30.35
C ASP A 268 2.83 -0.83 -29.37
N THR A 269 2.40 -2.07 -29.65
CA THR A 269 1.58 -2.88 -28.73
C THR A 269 2.26 -4.23 -28.49
N ILE A 270 2.53 -4.55 -27.24
CA ILE A 270 3.06 -5.84 -26.82
C ILE A 270 1.87 -6.74 -26.45
N VAL A 271 1.85 -7.97 -26.95
CA VAL A 271 0.85 -8.99 -26.63
C VAL A 271 1.55 -10.18 -26.02
N CYS A 272 1.22 -10.50 -24.77
CA CYS A 272 1.80 -11.67 -24.10
C CYS A 272 1.16 -12.96 -24.62
N ASP A 273 2.00 -13.94 -24.90
CA ASP A 273 1.63 -15.30 -25.32
C ASP A 273 1.04 -16.12 -24.15
N GLU A 274 0.81 -17.41 -24.37
CA GLU A 274 0.30 -18.34 -23.35
C GLU A 274 1.25 -18.54 -22.17
N ASN A 275 2.54 -18.25 -22.35
CA ASN A 275 3.57 -18.31 -21.33
C ASN A 275 3.77 -16.96 -20.61
N GLY A 276 2.92 -15.99 -20.86
CA GLY A 276 3.02 -14.66 -20.27
C GLY A 276 4.14 -13.79 -20.86
N TYR A 277 4.80 -14.23 -21.92
CA TYR A 277 5.92 -13.54 -22.55
C TYR A 277 5.45 -12.69 -23.73
N GLY A 278 5.99 -11.47 -23.83
CA GLY A 278 5.74 -10.58 -24.96
C GLY A 278 6.92 -9.67 -25.27
N GLU A 279 7.07 -9.32 -26.55
CA GLU A 279 8.10 -8.41 -27.03
C GLU A 279 7.49 -7.29 -27.87
N SER A 280 8.11 -6.12 -27.83
CA SER A 280 7.81 -5.04 -28.78
C SER A 280 8.52 -5.31 -30.11
N LYS A 281 8.13 -4.58 -31.17
CA LYS A 281 9.03 -4.37 -32.32
C LYS A 281 10.28 -3.62 -31.87
N GLU A 282 11.25 -3.50 -32.75
CA GLU A 282 12.42 -2.66 -32.56
C GLU A 282 12.01 -1.18 -32.40
N LEU A 283 12.48 -0.57 -31.33
CA LEU A 283 12.20 0.82 -30.92
C LEU A 283 13.54 1.59 -30.91
N TYR A 284 13.52 2.87 -31.29
CA TYR A 284 14.67 3.76 -31.12
C TYR A 284 15.01 3.93 -29.65
N LEU A 285 16.30 4.25 -29.35
CA LEU A 285 16.78 4.48 -28.01
C LEU A 285 16.04 5.67 -27.38
N GLY A 286 15.65 5.54 -26.11
CA GLY A 286 14.94 6.57 -25.37
C GLY A 286 14.03 6.02 -24.29
N ASN A 287 13.26 6.90 -23.65
CA ASN A 287 12.34 6.53 -22.56
C ASN A 287 10.92 6.27 -23.09
N TYR A 288 10.35 5.16 -22.66
CA TYR A 288 8.98 4.75 -23.01
C TYR A 288 8.16 4.46 -21.77
N THR A 289 6.86 4.67 -21.89
CA THR A 289 5.86 4.28 -20.90
C THR A 289 5.05 3.11 -21.46
N VAL A 290 4.99 2.02 -20.70
CA VAL A 290 4.25 0.82 -21.05
C VAL A 290 2.99 0.75 -20.20
N GLN A 291 1.83 0.82 -20.83
CA GLN A 291 0.51 0.88 -20.19
C GLN A 291 -0.26 -0.41 -20.47
N GLN A 292 -0.69 -1.11 -19.44
CA GLN A 292 -1.53 -2.28 -19.66
C GLN A 292 -2.92 -1.87 -20.16
N GLN A 293 -3.29 -2.31 -21.36
CA GLN A 293 -4.60 -2.05 -21.96
C GLN A 293 -5.64 -3.07 -21.52
N THR A 294 -5.22 -4.33 -21.50
CA THR A 294 -6.07 -5.44 -21.05
C THR A 294 -5.26 -6.42 -20.20
N ALA A 295 -5.84 -6.86 -19.11
CA ALA A 295 -5.37 -8.03 -18.38
C ALA A 295 -6.20 -9.25 -18.78
N PRO A 296 -5.68 -10.47 -18.63
CA PRO A 296 -6.45 -11.70 -18.83
C PRO A 296 -7.71 -11.75 -17.96
N ASN A 297 -8.63 -12.67 -18.27
CA ASN A 297 -9.79 -12.90 -17.41
C ASN A 297 -9.30 -13.30 -16.01
N TYR A 298 -10.05 -12.92 -14.98
CA TYR A 298 -9.73 -13.13 -13.55
C TYR A 298 -8.65 -12.23 -12.96
N TYR A 299 -7.93 -11.44 -13.76
CA TYR A 299 -6.85 -10.56 -13.29
C TYR A 299 -7.20 -9.08 -13.46
N THR A 300 -6.71 -8.25 -12.57
CA THR A 300 -6.82 -6.79 -12.67
C THR A 300 -5.78 -6.22 -13.63
N THR A 301 -6.05 -5.06 -14.24
CA THR A 301 -5.01 -4.31 -14.95
C THR A 301 -4.05 -3.65 -13.95
N MET A 302 -2.82 -3.37 -14.37
CA MET A 302 -1.86 -2.59 -13.58
C MET A 302 -2.45 -1.24 -13.19
N GLN A 303 -2.09 -0.75 -12.01
CA GLN A 303 -2.47 0.59 -11.55
C GLN A 303 -1.47 1.66 -11.99
N GLU A 304 -0.21 1.30 -12.05
CA GLU A 304 0.88 2.20 -12.40
C GLU A 304 1.49 1.76 -13.73
N ASP A 305 1.80 2.72 -14.57
CA ASP A 305 2.46 2.47 -15.83
C ASP A 305 3.93 2.09 -15.59
N LEU A 306 4.47 1.17 -16.39
CA LEU A 306 5.87 0.79 -16.35
C LEU A 306 6.68 1.76 -17.22
N ASN A 307 7.72 2.37 -16.65
CA ASN A 307 8.66 3.21 -17.37
C ASN A 307 9.89 2.37 -17.76
N VAL A 308 10.20 2.34 -19.05
CA VAL A 308 11.28 1.54 -19.62
C VAL A 308 12.21 2.44 -20.41
N LYS A 309 13.51 2.31 -20.20
CA LYS A 309 14.54 2.94 -21.02
C LYS A 309 15.06 1.94 -22.04
N VAL A 310 14.86 2.21 -23.31
CA VAL A 310 15.44 1.43 -24.41
C VAL A 310 16.86 1.92 -24.65
N GLU A 311 17.83 1.05 -24.43
CA GLU A 311 19.27 1.33 -24.55
C GLU A 311 19.90 0.49 -25.68
N LYS A 312 21.11 0.90 -26.13
CA LYS A 312 21.87 0.21 -27.14
C LYS A 312 22.19 -1.23 -26.70
N LYS A 313 22.08 -2.16 -27.61
CA LYS A 313 22.40 -3.57 -27.42
C LYS A 313 23.92 -3.79 -27.40
N ASN A 314 24.50 -3.90 -26.21
CA ASN A 314 25.95 -4.09 -26.01
C ASN A 314 26.35 -5.57 -25.94
N GLY A 315 25.73 -6.43 -26.76
CA GLY A 315 25.98 -7.87 -26.77
C GLY A 315 25.21 -8.64 -25.70
N GLU A 316 24.45 -7.96 -24.83
CA GLU A 316 23.54 -8.55 -23.83
C GLU A 316 22.13 -8.58 -24.38
N ASP A 317 21.33 -9.52 -23.87
CA ASP A 317 19.90 -9.54 -24.15
C ASP A 317 19.21 -8.33 -23.47
N PRO A 318 18.17 -7.76 -24.09
CA PRO A 318 17.36 -6.71 -23.45
C PRO A 318 16.82 -7.16 -22.10
N GLU A 319 16.71 -6.21 -21.17
CA GLU A 319 16.15 -6.45 -19.85
C GLU A 319 14.73 -7.05 -19.94
N LEU A 320 14.48 -8.06 -19.14
CA LEU A 320 13.15 -8.66 -19.00
C LEU A 320 12.41 -7.99 -17.86
N HIS A 321 11.32 -7.31 -18.17
CA HIS A 321 10.46 -6.65 -17.19
C HIS A 321 9.40 -7.63 -16.70
N GLU A 322 9.49 -8.03 -15.43
CA GLU A 322 8.51 -8.90 -14.80
C GLU A 322 7.32 -8.09 -14.28
N ILE A 323 6.10 -8.58 -14.54
CA ILE A 323 4.85 -7.97 -14.12
C ILE A 323 4.06 -8.97 -13.31
N ASP A 324 3.83 -8.64 -12.04
CA ASP A 324 2.98 -9.42 -11.15
C ASP A 324 1.50 -9.08 -11.38
N ALA A 325 0.77 -10.02 -11.96
CA ALA A 325 -0.66 -9.89 -12.22
C ALA A 325 -1.47 -10.27 -10.99
N GLU A 326 -2.28 -9.35 -10.47
CA GLU A 326 -3.15 -9.58 -9.33
C GLU A 326 -4.50 -10.14 -9.75
N LYS A 327 -4.97 -11.23 -9.08
CA LYS A 327 -6.31 -11.76 -9.28
C LYS A 327 -7.38 -10.88 -8.67
N THR A 328 -8.53 -10.83 -9.34
CA THR A 328 -9.76 -10.29 -8.77
C THR A 328 -10.30 -11.23 -7.72
N LYS A 329 -10.57 -10.72 -6.50
CA LYS A 329 -11.02 -11.53 -5.37
C LYS A 329 -12.16 -10.86 -4.61
N ILE A 330 -13.03 -11.67 -4.00
CA ILE A 330 -13.96 -11.24 -2.97
C ILE A 330 -13.63 -12.00 -1.69
N ALA A 331 -13.24 -11.29 -0.66
CA ALA A 331 -13.04 -11.81 0.68
C ALA A 331 -14.36 -11.68 1.46
N LEU A 332 -15.09 -12.78 1.54
CA LEU A 332 -16.34 -12.87 2.29
C LEU A 332 -16.02 -13.28 3.72
N SER A 333 -16.59 -12.59 4.71
CA SER A 333 -16.52 -12.96 6.12
C SER A 333 -17.90 -12.99 6.76
N VAL A 334 -18.18 -14.03 7.54
CA VAL A 334 -19.45 -14.19 8.25
C VAL A 334 -19.18 -14.30 9.74
N THR A 335 -19.80 -13.43 10.53
CA THR A 335 -19.58 -13.38 11.97
C THR A 335 -20.90 -13.35 12.75
N ASP A 336 -20.84 -13.78 14.01
CA ASP A 336 -21.93 -13.56 14.96
C ASP A 336 -22.08 -12.05 15.26
N GLU A 337 -23.30 -11.52 15.14
CA GLU A 337 -23.60 -10.09 15.31
C GLU A 337 -23.26 -9.57 16.71
N LEU A 338 -23.28 -10.40 17.74
CA LEU A 338 -23.05 -9.97 19.12
C LEU A 338 -21.57 -9.91 19.51
N ASN A 339 -20.81 -10.96 19.15
CA ASN A 339 -19.44 -11.16 19.66
C ASN A 339 -18.38 -11.18 18.56
N SER A 340 -18.79 -10.99 17.29
CA SER A 340 -17.90 -10.99 16.12
C SER A 340 -17.08 -12.29 15.93
N THR A 341 -17.54 -13.41 16.50
CA THR A 341 -16.91 -14.72 16.27
C THR A 341 -17.24 -15.19 14.86
N GLY A 342 -16.25 -15.71 14.14
CA GLY A 342 -16.44 -16.28 12.81
C GLY A 342 -17.37 -17.51 12.84
N LEU A 343 -18.22 -17.64 11.83
CA LEU A 343 -19.21 -18.72 11.71
C LEU A 343 -18.77 -19.71 10.63
N GLU A 344 -18.30 -20.89 11.05
CA GLU A 344 -17.92 -21.99 10.17
C GLU A 344 -19.15 -22.71 9.61
N GLY A 345 -19.14 -23.06 8.32
CA GLY A 345 -20.18 -23.91 7.71
C GLY A 345 -21.39 -23.15 7.16
N VAL A 346 -21.37 -21.84 7.13
CA VAL A 346 -22.40 -21.03 6.45
C VAL A 346 -22.20 -21.16 4.93
N THR A 347 -23.28 -21.46 4.18
CA THR A 347 -23.21 -21.67 2.73
C THR A 347 -23.86 -20.54 1.95
N PHE A 348 -23.20 -20.14 0.86
CA PHE A 348 -23.68 -19.11 -0.05
C PHE A 348 -23.80 -19.64 -1.48
N ALA A 349 -24.85 -19.20 -2.17
CA ALA A 349 -24.92 -19.24 -3.62
C ALA A 349 -24.27 -17.98 -4.18
N VAL A 350 -23.26 -18.18 -5.03
CA VAL A 350 -22.60 -17.10 -5.77
C VAL A 350 -22.93 -17.25 -7.24
N SER A 351 -23.74 -16.35 -7.79
CA SER A 351 -24.20 -16.42 -9.18
C SER A 351 -23.64 -15.28 -10.00
N ASN A 352 -23.12 -15.62 -11.18
CA ASN A 352 -22.64 -14.68 -12.17
C ASN A 352 -23.82 -14.24 -13.06
N GLU A 353 -24.19 -12.97 -13.04
CA GLU A 353 -25.33 -12.43 -13.79
C GLU A 353 -25.20 -12.65 -15.30
N ARG A 354 -24.00 -12.51 -15.86
CA ARG A 354 -23.75 -12.61 -17.30
C ARG A 354 -23.85 -14.02 -17.82
N THR A 355 -23.30 -15.01 -17.07
CA THR A 355 -23.25 -16.41 -17.50
C THR A 355 -24.39 -17.26 -16.96
N GLY A 356 -25.05 -16.79 -15.90
CA GLY A 356 -26.07 -17.55 -15.16
C GLY A 356 -25.48 -18.73 -14.34
N ILE A 357 -24.16 -18.87 -14.29
CA ILE A 357 -23.50 -19.93 -13.53
C ILE A 357 -23.57 -19.58 -12.04
N THR A 358 -24.00 -20.56 -11.25
CA THR A 358 -24.06 -20.45 -9.79
C THR A 358 -23.14 -21.50 -9.18
N GLN A 359 -22.31 -21.09 -8.23
CA GLN A 359 -21.48 -21.97 -7.39
C GLN A 359 -21.91 -21.85 -5.93
N THR A 360 -21.76 -22.93 -5.18
CA THR A 360 -21.97 -22.90 -3.73
C THR A 360 -20.61 -22.88 -3.04
N VAL A 361 -20.46 -21.99 -2.07
CA VAL A 361 -19.26 -21.85 -1.25
C VAL A 361 -19.62 -21.92 0.22
N THR A 362 -18.68 -22.33 1.06
CA THR A 362 -18.89 -22.55 2.50
C THR A 362 -17.78 -21.86 3.28
N THR A 363 -18.13 -21.22 4.38
CA THR A 363 -17.17 -20.54 5.26
C THR A 363 -16.31 -21.54 6.03
N ASP A 364 -15.05 -21.18 6.23
CA ASP A 364 -14.06 -21.93 7.02
C ASP A 364 -14.24 -21.73 8.55
N ALA A 365 -13.33 -22.32 9.35
CA ALA A 365 -13.35 -22.23 10.82
C ALA A 365 -13.22 -20.80 11.37
N ALA A 366 -12.73 -19.84 10.57
CA ALA A 366 -12.66 -18.43 10.92
C ALA A 366 -13.86 -17.62 10.40
N GLY A 367 -14.82 -18.28 9.74
CA GLY A 367 -15.99 -17.66 9.13
C GLY A 367 -15.69 -17.00 7.78
N ASN A 368 -14.58 -17.35 7.12
CA ASN A 368 -14.16 -16.72 5.88
C ASN A 368 -14.31 -17.62 4.68
N VAL A 369 -14.51 -17.02 3.51
CA VAL A 369 -14.34 -17.65 2.20
C VAL A 369 -13.72 -16.65 1.23
N LEU A 370 -12.76 -17.11 0.44
CA LEU A 370 -12.14 -16.30 -0.60
C LEU A 370 -12.66 -16.77 -1.96
N LEU A 371 -13.35 -15.89 -2.66
CA LEU A 371 -13.81 -16.12 -4.03
C LEU A 371 -12.73 -15.64 -4.98
N THR A 372 -12.28 -16.52 -5.87
CA THR A 372 -11.30 -16.25 -6.92
C THR A 372 -11.89 -16.57 -8.29
N ASP A 373 -11.13 -16.37 -9.35
CA ASP A 373 -11.51 -16.66 -10.73
C ASP A 373 -12.84 -15.98 -11.14
N LEU A 374 -12.93 -14.70 -10.76
CA LEU A 374 -14.09 -13.87 -11.02
C LEU A 374 -14.01 -13.23 -12.42
N ASP A 375 -15.01 -13.49 -13.26
CA ASP A 375 -15.13 -12.89 -14.58
C ASP A 375 -15.26 -11.36 -14.53
N LYS A 376 -14.67 -10.69 -15.51
CA LYS A 376 -14.78 -9.24 -15.69
C LYS A 376 -16.10 -8.82 -16.32
N SER A 377 -16.47 -7.55 -16.15
CA SER A 377 -17.64 -6.91 -16.75
C SER A 377 -18.93 -7.65 -16.44
N THR A 378 -19.10 -8.05 -15.17
CA THR A 378 -20.29 -8.75 -14.69
C THR A 378 -20.54 -8.47 -13.23
N THR A 379 -21.77 -8.68 -12.78
CA THR A 379 -22.17 -8.59 -11.38
C THR A 379 -22.31 -9.99 -10.81
N TYR A 380 -21.79 -10.19 -9.61
CA TYR A 380 -22.00 -11.38 -8.82
C TYR A 380 -23.06 -11.12 -7.77
N HIS A 381 -24.05 -12.01 -7.70
CA HIS A 381 -25.06 -12.05 -6.65
C HIS A 381 -24.64 -13.10 -5.62
N ILE A 382 -24.54 -12.70 -4.36
CA ILE A 382 -24.10 -13.52 -3.24
C ILE A 382 -25.27 -13.60 -2.27
N HIS A 383 -25.84 -14.80 -2.14
CA HIS A 383 -27.02 -15.04 -1.32
C HIS A 383 -26.77 -16.21 -0.35
N GLU A 384 -27.08 -16.00 0.91
CA GLU A 384 -26.95 -17.06 1.92
C GLU A 384 -28.00 -18.13 1.70
N GLN A 385 -27.59 -19.39 1.50
CA GLN A 385 -28.47 -20.52 1.31
C GLN A 385 -28.77 -21.27 2.61
N GLN A 386 -27.76 -21.37 3.46
CA GLN A 386 -27.89 -22.08 4.72
C GLN A 386 -26.97 -21.45 5.77
N THR A 387 -27.52 -21.25 6.95
CA THR A 387 -26.77 -20.83 8.13
C THR A 387 -26.65 -21.95 9.15
N LEU A 388 -25.99 -21.69 10.27
CA LEU A 388 -25.86 -22.63 11.38
C LEU A 388 -27.18 -22.80 12.14
N GLU A 389 -27.30 -23.91 12.86
CA GLU A 389 -28.41 -24.14 13.77
C GLU A 389 -28.55 -23.00 14.77
N ASN A 390 -29.78 -22.56 15.01
CA ASN A 390 -30.15 -21.46 15.89
C ASN A 390 -29.77 -20.05 15.42
N TYR A 391 -29.11 -19.93 14.26
CA TYR A 391 -28.92 -18.63 13.60
C TYR A 391 -30.04 -18.34 12.62
N ARG A 392 -30.32 -17.07 12.41
CA ARG A 392 -31.25 -16.63 11.38
C ARG A 392 -30.55 -16.52 10.04
N LEU A 393 -31.20 -17.06 9.02
CA LEU A 393 -30.76 -16.92 7.64
C LEU A 393 -30.83 -15.46 7.21
N ASP A 394 -29.77 -14.93 6.64
CA ASP A 394 -29.77 -13.63 6.00
C ASP A 394 -30.33 -13.76 4.57
N ASN A 395 -31.48 -13.14 4.34
CA ASN A 395 -32.15 -13.16 3.04
C ASN A 395 -31.69 -12.03 2.12
N THR A 396 -30.66 -11.29 2.47
CA THR A 396 -30.12 -10.18 1.68
C THR A 396 -29.42 -10.75 0.44
N ASP A 397 -29.69 -10.17 -0.72
CA ASP A 397 -28.93 -10.42 -1.94
C ASP A 397 -27.84 -9.37 -2.07
N TYR A 398 -26.60 -9.79 -1.84
CA TYR A 398 -25.43 -8.91 -1.93
C TYR A 398 -24.92 -8.90 -3.37
N THR A 399 -24.64 -7.72 -3.91
CA THR A 399 -24.15 -7.58 -5.27
C THR A 399 -22.76 -7.00 -5.30
N MET A 400 -21.86 -7.64 -6.07
CA MET A 400 -20.48 -7.21 -6.26
C MET A 400 -20.18 -7.15 -7.75
N THR A 401 -19.93 -5.96 -8.28
CA THR A 401 -19.69 -5.75 -9.72
C THR A 401 -18.20 -5.71 -10.01
N VAL A 402 -17.74 -6.65 -10.84
CA VAL A 402 -16.38 -6.66 -11.39
C VAL A 402 -16.34 -5.80 -12.64
N ALA A 403 -15.59 -4.73 -12.62
CA ALA A 403 -15.44 -3.80 -13.75
C ALA A 403 -14.62 -4.43 -14.90
N ALA A 404 -14.51 -3.72 -16.02
CA ALA A 404 -13.75 -4.18 -17.18
C ALA A 404 -12.24 -4.31 -16.91
N ASP A 405 -11.70 -3.52 -15.98
CA ASP A 405 -10.32 -3.58 -15.53
C ASP A 405 -10.07 -4.70 -14.50
N GLY A 406 -11.10 -5.47 -14.14
CA GLY A 406 -11.03 -6.54 -13.16
C GLY A 406 -11.19 -6.10 -11.72
N ARG A 407 -11.44 -4.82 -11.43
CA ARG A 407 -11.57 -4.32 -10.05
C ARG A 407 -13.01 -4.30 -9.58
N ILE A 408 -13.17 -4.40 -8.29
CA ILE A 408 -14.44 -4.21 -7.59
C ILE A 408 -14.26 -2.96 -6.72
N ASP A 409 -15.01 -1.90 -7.02
CA ASP A 409 -14.91 -0.60 -6.35
C ASP A 409 -13.45 -0.04 -6.30
N GLY A 410 -12.68 -0.30 -7.37
CA GLY A 410 -11.29 0.12 -7.51
C GLY A 410 -10.26 -0.78 -6.81
N LEU A 411 -10.68 -1.89 -6.21
CA LEU A 411 -9.81 -2.82 -5.49
C LEU A 411 -9.65 -4.15 -6.26
N SER A 412 -8.47 -4.78 -6.18
CA SER A 412 -8.23 -6.15 -6.65
C SER A 412 -8.89 -7.19 -5.73
N THR A 413 -8.94 -6.90 -4.43
CA THR A 413 -9.64 -7.71 -3.43
C THR A 413 -10.67 -6.85 -2.72
N ALA A 414 -11.94 -7.16 -2.93
CA ALA A 414 -13.06 -6.50 -2.25
C ALA A 414 -13.48 -7.32 -1.03
N ALA A 415 -13.79 -6.64 0.08
CA ALA A 415 -14.28 -7.28 1.30
C ALA A 415 -15.82 -7.22 1.37
N LEU A 416 -16.45 -8.35 1.70
CA LEU A 416 -17.86 -8.43 2.02
C LEU A 416 -18.02 -9.04 3.41
N SER A 417 -18.48 -8.24 4.36
CA SER A 417 -18.70 -8.69 5.74
C SER A 417 -20.19 -8.83 6.02
N ILE A 418 -20.59 -10.02 6.44
CA ILE A 418 -21.96 -10.40 6.77
C ILE A 418 -22.02 -10.76 8.25
N THR A 419 -23.12 -10.41 8.90
CA THR A 419 -23.34 -10.78 10.29
C THR A 419 -24.62 -11.57 10.43
N ASN A 420 -24.53 -12.77 11.02
CA ASN A 420 -25.69 -13.57 11.32
C ASN A 420 -26.10 -13.44 12.77
N ARG A 421 -27.40 -13.46 12.98
CA ARG A 421 -28.02 -13.23 14.28
C ARG A 421 -28.51 -14.50 14.91
N MET A 422 -28.12 -14.73 16.17
CA MET A 422 -28.69 -15.76 17.02
C MET A 422 -29.53 -15.09 18.12
N LEU A 423 -30.77 -15.55 18.32
CA LEU A 423 -31.58 -15.09 19.45
C LEU A 423 -31.10 -15.77 20.72
N ARG A 424 -30.70 -14.99 21.70
CA ARG A 424 -30.22 -15.46 23.01
C ARG A 424 -31.18 -15.04 24.10
N VAL A 425 -31.87 -15.99 24.71
CA VAL A 425 -32.82 -15.77 25.78
C VAL A 425 -32.34 -16.48 27.03
N SER A 426 -32.09 -15.75 28.11
CA SER A 426 -31.72 -16.32 29.39
C SER A 426 -32.88 -16.17 30.38
N ILE A 427 -33.36 -17.27 30.97
CA ILE A 427 -34.45 -17.29 31.94
C ILE A 427 -33.87 -17.61 33.30
N HIS A 428 -34.09 -16.70 34.26
CA HIS A 428 -33.53 -16.75 35.58
C HIS A 428 -34.66 -16.94 36.62
N ALA A 429 -34.50 -17.84 37.58
CA ALA A 429 -35.31 -17.85 38.79
C ALA A 429 -34.65 -16.94 39.82
N VAL A 430 -35.27 -15.80 40.13
CA VAL A 430 -34.67 -14.75 40.97
C VAL A 430 -35.41 -14.58 42.28
N ASP A 431 -34.69 -14.65 43.39
CA ASP A 431 -35.23 -14.36 44.70
C ASP A 431 -35.78 -12.93 44.77
N MET A 432 -37.03 -12.78 45.20
CA MET A 432 -37.76 -11.49 45.24
C MET A 432 -37.13 -10.47 46.17
N VAL A 433 -36.47 -10.94 47.23
CA VAL A 433 -35.91 -10.08 48.30
C VAL A 433 -34.42 -9.87 48.08
N LEU A 434 -33.67 -10.95 47.85
CA LEU A 434 -32.23 -10.92 47.74
C LEU A 434 -31.73 -10.53 46.34
N ARG A 435 -32.62 -10.56 45.34
CA ARG A 435 -32.29 -10.22 43.92
C ARG A 435 -31.16 -11.07 43.34
N SER A 436 -31.00 -12.28 43.83
CA SER A 436 -30.00 -13.26 43.35
C SER A 436 -30.68 -14.45 42.70
N ASP A 437 -29.98 -15.09 41.77
CA ASP A 437 -30.46 -16.34 41.18
C ASP A 437 -30.61 -17.44 42.21
N THR A 438 -31.60 -18.31 42.00
CA THR A 438 -31.95 -19.41 42.92
C THR A 438 -31.73 -20.75 42.22
N ALA A 439 -31.24 -21.73 42.97
CA ALA A 439 -31.15 -23.11 42.55
C ALA A 439 -32.39 -23.92 43.01
N ASP A 440 -32.50 -25.14 42.47
CA ASP A 440 -33.50 -26.13 42.85
C ASP A 440 -34.95 -25.75 42.58
N GLU A 441 -35.19 -24.78 41.71
CA GLU A 441 -36.51 -24.38 41.26
C GLU A 441 -36.83 -25.06 39.92
N GLN A 442 -37.94 -25.79 39.85
CA GLN A 442 -38.43 -26.38 38.61
C GLN A 442 -39.22 -25.32 37.82
N LEU A 443 -38.79 -25.13 36.55
CA LEU A 443 -39.41 -24.20 35.61
C LEU A 443 -39.83 -24.95 34.34
N SER A 444 -40.93 -24.53 33.73
CA SER A 444 -41.45 -25.09 32.48
C SER A 444 -41.75 -23.93 31.51
N LEU A 445 -41.13 -23.96 30.32
CA LEU A 445 -41.29 -22.96 29.25
C LEU A 445 -42.33 -23.42 28.24
N TYR A 446 -43.25 -22.52 27.89
CA TYR A 446 -44.31 -22.74 26.90
C TYR A 446 -44.34 -21.64 25.86
N ASN A 447 -44.76 -22.00 24.64
CA ASN A 447 -45.07 -21.04 23.59
C ASN A 447 -46.51 -20.43 23.78
N ALA A 448 -46.87 -19.52 22.86
CA ALA A 448 -48.19 -18.86 22.90
C ALA A 448 -49.37 -19.81 22.65
N GLN A 449 -49.13 -21.01 22.13
CA GLN A 449 -50.12 -22.06 21.85
C GLN A 449 -50.24 -23.06 22.99
N ASP A 450 -49.72 -22.75 24.15
CA ASP A 450 -49.71 -23.62 25.35
C ASP A 450 -48.93 -24.94 25.13
N GLN A 451 -48.01 -24.99 24.15
CA GLN A 451 -47.15 -26.14 23.93
C GLN A 451 -45.91 -26.06 24.81
N LEU A 452 -45.62 -27.11 25.56
CA LEU A 452 -44.41 -27.26 26.36
C LEU A 452 -43.19 -27.32 25.48
N ILE A 453 -42.21 -26.42 25.67
CA ILE A 453 -40.93 -26.42 24.98
C ILE A 453 -39.91 -27.22 25.80
N GLN A 454 -39.68 -26.81 27.04
CA GLN A 454 -38.69 -27.43 27.92
C GLN A 454 -39.07 -27.30 29.40
N THR A 455 -38.66 -28.31 30.18
CA THR A 455 -38.70 -28.25 31.64
C THR A 455 -37.29 -28.44 32.18
N TRP A 456 -36.89 -27.62 33.13
CA TRP A 456 -35.57 -27.70 33.77
C TRP A 456 -35.63 -27.38 35.25
N THR A 457 -34.59 -27.76 35.97
CA THR A 457 -34.37 -27.34 37.36
C THR A 457 -33.22 -26.36 37.41
N THR A 458 -33.43 -25.20 38.02
CA THR A 458 -32.43 -24.16 38.11
C THR A 458 -31.23 -24.59 38.96
N ASN A 459 -30.04 -24.16 38.58
CA ASN A 459 -28.76 -24.45 39.25
C ASN A 459 -28.14 -23.22 39.95
N GLY A 460 -28.86 -22.11 40.03
CA GLY A 460 -28.35 -20.83 40.56
C GLY A 460 -27.76 -19.92 39.47
N SER A 461 -28.03 -20.22 38.22
CA SER A 461 -27.77 -19.36 37.06
C SER A 461 -28.97 -19.36 36.11
N GLY A 462 -28.97 -18.46 35.11
CA GLY A 462 -29.98 -18.47 34.05
C GLY A 462 -29.81 -19.65 33.10
N GLU A 463 -30.94 -20.22 32.65
CA GLU A 463 -30.97 -21.18 31.54
C GLU A 463 -30.97 -20.43 30.22
N MET A 464 -30.06 -20.79 29.33
CA MET A 464 -29.89 -20.15 28.02
C MET A 464 -30.64 -20.91 26.95
N PHE A 465 -31.49 -20.22 26.19
CA PHE A 465 -32.19 -20.72 25.01
C PHE A 465 -31.68 -19.98 23.78
N THR A 466 -31.31 -20.70 22.75
CA THR A 466 -30.84 -20.17 21.46
C THR A 466 -31.72 -20.60 20.29
N ASP A 467 -32.63 -21.53 20.51
CA ASP A 467 -33.56 -22.12 19.55
C ASP A 467 -34.96 -21.48 19.54
N LEU A 468 -35.19 -20.46 20.39
CA LEU A 468 -36.47 -19.75 20.41
C LEU A 468 -36.60 -18.82 19.21
N THR A 469 -37.81 -18.73 18.66
CA THR A 469 -38.16 -17.74 17.63
C THR A 469 -38.74 -16.49 18.25
N GLU A 470 -38.79 -15.39 17.48
CA GLU A 470 -39.53 -14.19 17.88
C GLU A 470 -40.98 -14.54 18.20
N GLY A 471 -41.49 -14.04 19.30
CA GLY A 471 -42.87 -14.32 19.70
C GLY A 471 -43.13 -14.24 21.21
N SER A 472 -44.35 -14.59 21.59
CA SER A 472 -44.76 -14.58 23.00
C SER A 472 -44.61 -15.95 23.61
N TYR A 473 -44.07 -15.97 24.82
CA TYR A 473 -43.78 -17.16 25.59
C TYR A 473 -44.22 -16.92 27.04
N TYR A 474 -44.33 -18.00 27.81
CA TYR A 474 -44.47 -17.89 29.23
C TYR A 474 -43.78 -19.03 29.97
N VAL A 475 -43.37 -18.75 31.18
CA VAL A 475 -42.79 -19.73 32.11
C VAL A 475 -43.77 -19.98 33.22
N VAL A 476 -43.88 -21.23 33.62
CA VAL A 476 -44.60 -21.70 34.78
C VAL A 476 -43.59 -22.26 35.79
N ARG A 477 -43.79 -21.97 37.07
CA ARG A 477 -43.02 -22.54 38.17
C ARG A 477 -43.68 -23.80 38.67
N GLY A 478 -42.91 -24.86 38.85
CA GLY A 478 -43.36 -26.20 39.29
C GLY A 478 -43.52 -27.20 38.13
N GLU A 479 -44.21 -28.30 38.40
CA GLU A 479 -44.42 -29.36 37.43
C GLU A 479 -45.20 -28.90 36.19
N PRO A 480 -44.93 -29.49 35.02
CA PRO A 480 -45.69 -29.20 33.82
C PRO A 480 -47.19 -29.45 34.03
N ASN A 481 -48.03 -28.55 33.50
CA ASN A 481 -49.49 -28.63 33.54
C ASN A 481 -50.13 -28.55 34.96
N ALA A 482 -49.46 -27.97 35.94
CA ALA A 482 -50.05 -27.73 37.24
C ALA A 482 -51.30 -26.83 37.12
N GLU A 483 -52.45 -27.31 37.59
CA GLU A 483 -53.69 -26.54 37.59
C GLU A 483 -53.52 -25.22 38.39
N ASN A 484 -53.88 -24.09 37.78
CA ASN A 484 -53.77 -22.74 38.36
C ASN A 484 -52.32 -22.21 38.58
N ALA A 485 -51.33 -22.74 37.90
CA ALA A 485 -49.96 -22.23 37.94
C ALA A 485 -49.90 -20.81 37.39
N LYS A 486 -49.17 -19.94 38.08
CA LYS A 486 -48.95 -18.57 37.61
C LYS A 486 -48.08 -18.54 36.37
N LYS A 487 -48.62 -17.95 35.28
CA LYS A 487 -47.88 -17.72 34.04
C LYS A 487 -47.06 -16.45 34.15
N TYR A 488 -45.77 -16.53 33.84
CA TYR A 488 -44.86 -15.39 33.72
C TYR A 488 -44.60 -15.15 32.23
N ASN A 489 -45.37 -14.24 31.63
CA ASN A 489 -45.34 -13.96 30.20
C ASN A 489 -44.17 -13.06 29.85
N PHE A 490 -43.55 -13.33 28.68
CA PHE A 490 -42.53 -12.50 28.09
C PHE A 490 -42.59 -12.59 26.56
N THR A 491 -41.87 -11.69 25.88
CA THR A 491 -41.83 -11.65 24.43
C THR A 491 -40.37 -11.68 23.99
N VAL A 492 -40.01 -12.65 23.18
CA VAL A 492 -38.70 -12.72 22.53
C VAL A 492 -38.70 -11.75 21.36
N GLN A 493 -37.75 -10.83 21.36
CA GLN A 493 -37.58 -9.81 20.34
C GLN A 493 -36.48 -10.24 19.36
N ASP A 494 -36.58 -9.77 18.12
CA ASP A 494 -35.53 -9.97 17.11
C ASP A 494 -34.34 -9.04 17.36
N THR A 495 -33.43 -9.45 18.23
CA THR A 495 -32.22 -8.73 18.59
C THR A 495 -31.06 -9.67 18.89
N ALA A 496 -29.84 -9.31 18.47
CA ALA A 496 -28.62 -10.06 18.81
C ALA A 496 -28.28 -9.96 20.31
N ARG A 497 -28.79 -8.95 21.00
CA ARG A 497 -28.52 -8.78 22.45
C ARG A 497 -29.19 -9.89 23.24
N GLN A 498 -28.47 -10.40 24.24
CA GLN A 498 -29.05 -11.34 25.20
C GLN A 498 -30.25 -10.71 25.94
N GLN A 499 -31.36 -11.42 25.90
CA GLN A 499 -32.60 -11.04 26.59
C GLN A 499 -32.70 -11.83 27.87
N ASN A 500 -32.72 -11.13 29.01
CA ASN A 500 -32.80 -11.77 30.34
C ASN A 500 -34.20 -11.61 30.90
N TRP A 501 -34.82 -12.73 31.29
CA TRP A 501 -36.15 -12.78 31.89
C TRP A 501 -36.09 -13.40 33.27
N ASN A 502 -36.67 -12.71 34.22
CA ASN A 502 -36.65 -13.08 35.64
C ASN A 502 -37.99 -13.64 36.07
N VAL A 503 -38.02 -14.88 36.53
CA VAL A 503 -39.15 -15.52 37.21
C VAL A 503 -38.98 -15.31 38.70
N PRO A 504 -39.84 -14.50 39.34
CA PRO A 504 -39.68 -14.20 40.76
C PRO A 504 -40.03 -15.40 41.64
N VAL A 505 -39.13 -15.72 42.55
CA VAL A 505 -39.25 -16.81 43.52
C VAL A 505 -39.16 -16.26 44.93
N PHE A 506 -39.99 -16.78 45.84
CA PHE A 506 -39.90 -16.48 47.26
C PHE A 506 -39.29 -17.66 48.00
N THR A 507 -38.05 -17.55 48.42
CA THR A 507 -37.28 -18.62 49.03
C THR A 507 -37.33 -18.54 50.57
N LEU A 508 -36.91 -19.60 51.25
CA LEU A 508 -36.72 -19.59 52.71
C LEU A 508 -35.71 -18.50 53.11
N ARG A 509 -34.69 -18.25 52.25
CA ARG A 509 -33.71 -17.16 52.47
C ARG A 509 -34.37 -15.78 52.43
N SER A 510 -35.34 -15.57 51.54
CA SER A 510 -36.18 -14.37 51.52
C SER A 510 -36.93 -14.17 52.82
N ALA A 511 -37.57 -15.25 53.33
CA ALA A 511 -38.30 -15.20 54.57
C ALA A 511 -37.40 -14.83 55.75
N ILE A 512 -36.23 -15.44 55.84
CA ILE A 512 -35.23 -15.11 56.87
C ILE A 512 -34.73 -13.67 56.74
N ALA A 513 -34.42 -13.22 55.51
CA ALA A 513 -33.96 -11.83 55.30
C ALA A 513 -35.01 -10.81 55.69
N LEU A 514 -36.27 -11.03 55.35
CA LEU A 514 -37.38 -10.15 55.79
C LEU A 514 -37.56 -10.17 57.30
N ALA A 515 -37.44 -11.33 57.95
CA ALA A 515 -37.50 -11.43 59.40
C ALA A 515 -36.36 -10.64 60.08
N VAL A 516 -35.16 -10.75 59.59
CA VAL A 516 -33.99 -9.98 60.05
C VAL A 516 -34.21 -8.48 59.86
N LEU A 517 -34.69 -8.06 58.70
CA LEU A 517 -35.02 -6.65 58.41
C LEU A 517 -36.11 -6.11 59.37
N ALA A 518 -37.15 -6.92 59.66
CA ALA A 518 -38.20 -6.55 60.62
C ALA A 518 -37.63 -6.37 62.01
N VAL A 519 -36.72 -7.25 62.46
CA VAL A 519 -36.03 -7.12 63.74
C VAL A 519 -35.17 -5.87 63.81
N ILE A 520 -34.42 -5.58 62.74
CA ILE A 520 -33.61 -4.35 62.65
C ILE A 520 -34.49 -3.12 62.66
N ALA A 521 -35.60 -3.09 61.91
CA ALA A 521 -36.53 -1.99 61.85
C ALA A 521 -37.17 -1.76 63.23
N ALA A 522 -37.61 -2.81 63.95
CA ALA A 522 -38.13 -2.74 65.30
C ALA A 522 -37.09 -2.19 66.29
N GLY A 523 -35.82 -2.61 66.15
CA GLY A 523 -34.71 -2.08 66.96
C GLY A 523 -34.44 -0.59 66.69
N VAL A 524 -34.51 -0.15 65.46
CA VAL A 524 -34.34 1.27 65.07
C VAL A 524 -35.51 2.11 65.64
N ILE A 525 -36.76 1.61 65.51
CA ILE A 525 -37.92 2.28 66.04
C ILE A 525 -37.79 2.38 67.55
N TRP A 526 -37.42 1.30 68.23
CA TRP A 526 -37.20 1.30 69.67
C TRP A 526 -36.10 2.30 70.08
N LEU A 527 -35.00 2.36 69.35
CA LEU A 527 -33.93 3.32 69.61
C LEU A 527 -34.40 4.77 69.44
N LEU A 528 -35.18 5.04 68.38
CA LEU A 528 -35.76 6.38 68.18
C LEU A 528 -36.71 6.77 69.28
N VAL A 529 -37.61 5.88 69.78
CA VAL A 529 -38.49 6.08 70.91
C VAL A 529 -37.71 6.31 72.21
N PHE A 530 -36.65 5.52 72.43
CA PHE A 530 -35.73 5.68 73.53
C PHE A 530 -35.05 7.06 73.52
N LEU A 531 -34.47 7.45 72.39
CA LEU A 531 -33.81 8.76 72.23
C LEU A 531 -34.81 9.91 72.41
N TRP A 532 -36.04 9.76 71.88
CA TRP A 532 -37.09 10.74 72.09
C TRP A 532 -37.44 10.85 73.54
N GLY A 533 -37.57 9.76 74.28
CA GLY A 533 -37.79 9.73 75.72
C GLY A 533 -36.65 10.39 76.50
N VAL A 534 -35.39 10.19 76.13
CA VAL A 534 -34.25 10.86 76.76
C VAL A 534 -34.27 12.38 76.51
N LEU A 535 -34.60 12.78 75.26
CA LEU A 535 -34.70 14.20 74.90
C LEU A 535 -35.86 14.88 75.61
N ALA A 536 -36.98 14.19 75.71
CA ALA A 536 -38.14 14.70 76.47
C ALA A 536 -37.80 14.88 77.94
N ARG A 537 -37.11 13.93 78.58
CA ARG A 537 -36.61 14.05 79.94
C ARG A 537 -35.63 15.19 80.15
N ARG A 538 -34.71 15.41 79.16
CA ARG A 538 -33.77 16.56 79.16
C ARG A 538 -34.54 17.90 79.06
N LYS A 539 -35.54 17.96 78.15
CA LYS A 539 -36.39 19.13 78.04
C LYS A 539 -37.20 19.41 79.36
N ALA A 540 -37.78 18.37 79.98
CA ALA A 540 -38.50 18.48 81.25
C ALA A 540 -37.55 18.90 82.37
N ARG A 541 -36.33 18.41 82.46
CA ARG A 541 -35.34 18.88 83.44
C ARG A 541 -34.96 20.33 83.26
N LYS A 542 -34.68 20.76 81.98
CA LYS A 542 -34.42 22.17 81.73
C LYS A 542 -35.58 23.08 82.04
N ALA A 543 -36.82 22.66 81.81
CA ALA A 543 -38.00 23.40 82.16
C ALA A 543 -38.19 23.47 83.68
N ALA A 544 -37.91 22.41 84.46
CA ALA A 544 -37.93 22.38 85.88
C ALA A 544 -36.79 23.20 86.53
N GLU A 545 -35.63 23.27 85.93
CA GLU A 545 -34.54 24.15 86.37
C GLU A 545 -34.85 25.61 86.09
N ALA A 546 -35.46 25.99 84.97
CA ALA A 546 -35.92 27.34 84.69
C ALA A 546 -37.03 27.80 85.65
N GLN A 547 -38.02 26.93 85.99
CA GLN A 547 -39.02 27.24 87.01
C GLN A 547 -38.45 27.40 88.40
N LYS A 548 -37.35 26.71 88.71
CA LYS A 548 -36.66 26.91 90.03
C LYS A 548 -35.86 28.22 90.04
N GLU A 549 -35.26 28.62 88.93
CA GLU A 549 -34.59 29.92 88.84
C GLU A 549 -35.61 31.08 88.94
N GLU A 550 -36.73 30.99 88.23
CA GLU A 550 -37.79 31.97 88.27
C GLU A 550 -38.39 32.12 89.70
N LYS A 551 -38.56 30.98 90.40
CA LYS A 551 -39.06 30.98 91.80
C LYS A 551 -38.03 31.54 92.78
N ASN A 552 -36.74 31.33 92.58
CA ASN A 552 -35.66 31.90 93.36
C ASN A 552 -35.48 33.40 93.10
N GLU A 553 -35.74 33.90 91.88
CA GLU A 553 -35.80 35.34 91.62
C GLU A 553 -37.00 36.01 92.21
N GLU A 554 -38.22 35.37 92.25
CA GLU A 554 -39.39 35.85 92.92
C GLU A 554 -39.21 35.93 94.45
N ASP A 555 -38.59 34.90 95.07
CA ASP A 555 -38.29 34.87 96.49
C ASP A 555 -37.19 35.85 96.91
N SER A 556 -36.25 36.19 95.98
CA SER A 556 -35.22 37.19 96.18
C SER A 556 -35.81 38.64 96.18
N ASN A 557 -36.71 38.89 95.20
CA ASN A 557 -37.39 40.18 95.10
C ASN A 557 -38.43 40.46 96.26
N LYS A 558 -38.91 39.41 96.95
CA LYS A 558 -39.74 39.54 98.14
C LYS A 558 -38.97 39.81 99.41
N LYS A 559 -37.67 39.72 99.43
CA LYS A 559 -36.82 40.03 100.59
C LYS A 559 -36.19 41.44 100.53
N GLU A 560 -36.35 42.15 99.39
CA GLU A 560 -35.88 43.54 99.23
C GLU A 560 -37.01 44.59 99.20
N SER A 561 -38.31 44.24 99.55
CA SER A 561 -39.40 45.19 99.73
C SER A 561 -39.82 45.31 101.23
#